data_439c86491c4f9711123b2142416c45f6
#
_entry.id   439c86491c4f9711123b2142416c45f6
#
_cell.length_a   1.000
_cell.length_b   1.000
_cell.length_c   1.000
_cell.angle_alpha   90.00
_cell.angle_beta   90.00
_cell.angle_gamma   90.00
#
_symmetry.space_group_name_H-M   'P 1'
#
loop_
_entity.id
_entity.type
_entity.pdbx_description
1 polymer ?
#
loop_
_entity_poly.entity_id
_entity_poly.type
_entity_poly.pdbx_seq_one_letter_code
_entity_poly.pdbx_strand_id
1 'polypeptide(L)'
;MRLGLVIYSFKEARGDAYALMDLAASSGLRGVEFPPEDSLPAATLEECGRARAHACRRSLGIVADGGPIEEAALRRWIPQAAALGAPVLRVIVSRILGGNRREMHGGWRAHLERARDALTAVRPLAEAHDVTIAVENHQDIASDELLWLCEAVGGRHIGITFDTGSALAVGESPLGFARRVKPMVRNVHLKDYHVFLSPTGYRLSTCAIGDGVVDFPALFTLFADRPDLPMSIELGARQARHVELLEDDWWADYPPRRIPDLLEALRAIMPRTRRADEDYRIPHERDAAADIQRAYEIEEFERSVAYLKRVTT
;
A
#
# COMPACT_ATOMS: atom_id res chain seq x y z
N MET A 1 -1.75 -14.36 -10.53
CA MET A 1 -1.82 -13.07 -9.79
C MET A 1 -2.83 -12.17 -10.48
N ARG A 2 -3.66 -11.48 -9.73
CA ARG A 2 -4.69 -10.59 -10.29
C ARG A 2 -4.18 -9.15 -10.22
N LEU A 3 -3.63 -8.64 -11.34
CA LEU A 3 -3.14 -7.26 -11.40
C LEU A 3 -4.30 -6.26 -11.36
N GLY A 4 -4.14 -5.20 -10.59
CA GLY A 4 -5.15 -4.17 -10.36
C GLY A 4 -4.56 -2.76 -10.32
N LEU A 5 -5.42 -1.79 -10.00
CA LEU A 5 -5.10 -0.36 -9.92
C LEU A 5 -5.75 0.26 -8.69
N VAL A 6 -4.94 0.95 -7.89
CA VAL A 6 -5.40 1.75 -6.76
C VAL A 6 -5.71 3.17 -7.24
N ILE A 7 -6.84 3.73 -6.82
CA ILE A 7 -7.26 5.09 -7.20
C ILE A 7 -6.25 6.15 -6.77
N TYR A 8 -5.48 5.91 -5.73
CA TYR A 8 -4.43 6.82 -5.26
C TYR A 8 -3.25 6.98 -6.20
N SER A 9 -3.14 6.13 -7.25
CA SER A 9 -2.13 6.29 -8.30
C SER A 9 -2.26 7.62 -9.06
N PHE A 10 -3.45 8.25 -8.99
CA PHE A 10 -3.72 9.51 -9.66
C PHE A 10 -4.15 10.58 -8.65
N LYS A 11 -3.61 11.77 -8.80
CA LYS A 11 -3.97 12.97 -8.02
C LYS A 11 -4.50 14.07 -8.93
N GLU A 12 -3.82 14.34 -10.06
CA GLU A 12 -4.24 15.31 -11.07
C GLU A 12 -5.08 14.65 -12.19
N ALA A 13 -4.81 13.37 -12.50
CA ALA A 13 -5.59 12.58 -13.46
C ALA A 13 -6.74 11.80 -12.80
N ARG A 14 -7.05 12.07 -11.53
CA ARG A 14 -8.05 11.33 -10.74
C ARG A 14 -9.45 11.47 -11.34
N GLY A 15 -10.08 10.33 -11.60
CA GLY A 15 -11.51 10.20 -11.83
C GLY A 15 -12.24 9.63 -10.61
N ASP A 16 -13.53 9.36 -10.76
CA ASP A 16 -14.31 8.57 -9.79
C ASP A 16 -14.01 7.06 -9.92
N ALA A 17 -14.63 6.25 -9.06
CA ALA A 17 -14.46 4.80 -9.09
C ALA A 17 -14.88 4.17 -10.43
N TYR A 18 -15.86 4.73 -11.12
CA TYR A 18 -16.32 4.21 -12.42
C TYR A 18 -15.29 4.46 -13.53
N ALA A 19 -14.73 5.67 -13.57
CA ALA A 19 -13.64 6.01 -14.49
C ALA A 19 -12.40 5.15 -14.23
N LEU A 20 -12.07 4.88 -12.96
CA LEU A 20 -10.98 3.97 -12.59
C LEU A 20 -11.22 2.54 -13.09
N MET A 21 -12.44 2.02 -12.94
CA MET A 21 -12.81 0.70 -13.44
C MET A 21 -12.68 0.61 -14.97
N ASP A 22 -13.09 1.64 -15.69
CA ASP A 22 -12.99 1.71 -17.14
C ASP A 22 -11.53 1.75 -17.59
N LEU A 23 -10.70 2.55 -16.92
CA LEU A 23 -9.27 2.63 -17.17
C LEU A 23 -8.57 1.30 -16.88
N ALA A 24 -8.85 0.67 -15.75
CA ALA A 24 -8.27 -0.62 -15.39
C ALA A 24 -8.61 -1.70 -16.44
N ALA A 25 -9.88 -1.80 -16.83
CA ALA A 25 -10.33 -2.76 -17.83
C ALA A 25 -9.69 -2.52 -19.21
N SER A 26 -9.65 -1.27 -19.69
CA SER A 26 -9.04 -0.91 -20.98
C SER A 26 -7.53 -1.14 -20.98
N SER A 27 -6.87 -1.03 -19.82
CA SER A 27 -5.45 -1.33 -19.65
C SER A 27 -5.14 -2.84 -19.49
N GLY A 28 -6.18 -3.70 -19.51
CA GLY A 28 -6.05 -5.15 -19.37
C GLY A 28 -5.81 -5.63 -17.94
N LEU A 29 -6.06 -4.77 -16.94
CA LEU A 29 -6.02 -5.14 -15.53
C LEU A 29 -7.30 -5.91 -15.13
N ARG A 30 -7.26 -6.58 -13.98
CA ARG A 30 -8.33 -7.44 -13.48
C ARG A 30 -8.83 -7.06 -12.09
N GLY A 31 -8.37 -5.96 -11.52
CA GLY A 31 -8.78 -5.48 -10.21
C GLY A 31 -8.73 -3.96 -10.10
N VAL A 32 -9.49 -3.44 -9.14
CA VAL A 32 -9.46 -2.04 -8.73
C VAL A 32 -9.52 -1.96 -7.21
N GLU A 33 -8.95 -0.90 -6.66
CA GLU A 33 -8.98 -0.61 -5.23
C GLU A 33 -9.31 0.86 -4.99
N PHE A 34 -10.30 1.13 -4.16
CA PHE A 34 -10.75 2.49 -3.86
C PHE A 34 -11.54 2.56 -2.55
N PRO A 35 -11.51 3.73 -1.84
CA PRO A 35 -12.39 4.01 -0.72
C PRO A 35 -13.77 4.42 -1.23
N PRO A 36 -14.86 3.75 -0.80
CA PRO A 36 -16.21 4.11 -1.23
C PRO A 36 -16.60 5.55 -0.90
N GLU A 37 -16.21 6.01 0.29
CA GLU A 37 -16.57 7.35 0.81
C GLU A 37 -16.02 8.49 -0.05
N ASP A 38 -14.85 8.31 -0.69
CA ASP A 38 -14.17 9.35 -1.47
C ASP A 38 -14.27 9.17 -2.99
N SER A 39 -14.82 8.04 -3.45
CA SER A 39 -14.71 7.65 -4.87
C SER A 39 -16.02 7.34 -5.53
N LEU A 40 -17.09 7.13 -4.76
CA LEU A 40 -18.45 6.95 -5.27
C LEU A 40 -19.26 8.24 -5.12
N PRO A 41 -20.29 8.47 -5.96
CA PRO A 41 -21.20 9.62 -5.83
C PRO A 41 -21.88 9.70 -4.45
N ALA A 42 -22.11 8.55 -3.82
CA ALA A 42 -22.57 8.42 -2.45
C ALA A 42 -22.05 7.11 -1.86
N ALA A 43 -21.67 7.11 -0.59
CA ALA A 43 -21.15 5.91 0.09
C ALA A 43 -22.27 5.02 0.68
N THR A 44 -23.41 4.91 0.00
CA THR A 44 -24.53 4.06 0.40
C THR A 44 -24.31 2.61 -0.04
N LEU A 45 -24.93 1.66 0.66
CA LEU A 45 -24.84 0.24 0.26
C LEU A 45 -25.45 -0.01 -1.13
N GLU A 46 -26.47 0.76 -1.51
CA GLU A 46 -27.05 0.70 -2.85
C GLU A 46 -26.05 1.14 -3.92
N GLU A 47 -25.33 2.24 -3.71
CA GLU A 47 -24.31 2.71 -4.64
C GLU A 47 -23.12 1.73 -4.72
N CYS A 48 -22.72 1.17 -3.59
CA CYS A 48 -21.74 0.07 -3.55
C CYS A 48 -22.21 -1.12 -4.42
N GLY A 49 -23.49 -1.48 -4.35
CA GLY A 49 -24.09 -2.52 -5.21
C GLY A 49 -24.06 -2.16 -6.70
N ARG A 50 -24.31 -0.89 -7.07
CA ARG A 50 -24.17 -0.40 -8.46
C ARG A 50 -22.72 -0.47 -8.95
N ALA A 51 -21.77 -0.05 -8.12
CA ALA A 51 -20.35 -0.14 -8.42
C ALA A 51 -19.88 -1.59 -8.61
N ARG A 52 -20.33 -2.53 -7.75
CA ARG A 52 -20.12 -3.96 -7.92
C ARG A 52 -20.62 -4.46 -9.28
N ALA A 53 -21.86 -4.11 -9.65
CA ALA A 53 -22.43 -4.52 -10.93
C ALA A 53 -21.64 -3.96 -12.13
N HIS A 54 -21.10 -2.73 -12.02
CA HIS A 54 -20.24 -2.14 -13.03
C HIS A 54 -18.91 -2.88 -13.17
N ALA A 55 -18.25 -3.19 -12.06
CA ALA A 55 -17.01 -3.97 -12.04
C ALA A 55 -17.21 -5.39 -12.63
N CYS A 56 -18.31 -6.07 -12.25
CA CYS A 56 -18.64 -7.40 -12.77
C CYS A 56 -18.79 -7.40 -14.31
N ARG A 57 -19.43 -6.40 -14.90
CA ARG A 57 -19.54 -6.26 -16.37
C ARG A 57 -18.19 -6.12 -17.06
N ARG A 58 -17.16 -5.68 -16.35
CA ARG A 58 -15.79 -5.50 -16.83
C ARG A 58 -14.84 -6.63 -16.39
N SER A 59 -15.37 -7.66 -15.71
CA SER A 59 -14.59 -8.76 -15.16
C SER A 59 -13.47 -8.29 -14.19
N LEU A 60 -13.77 -7.24 -13.42
CA LEU A 60 -12.88 -6.70 -12.40
C LEU A 60 -13.28 -7.20 -11.01
N GLY A 61 -12.28 -7.60 -10.20
CA GLY A 61 -12.44 -7.73 -8.76
C GLY A 61 -12.25 -6.39 -8.07
N ILE A 62 -12.87 -6.23 -6.90
CA ILE A 62 -12.73 -5.02 -6.09
C ILE A 62 -12.01 -5.38 -4.78
N VAL A 63 -11.11 -4.51 -4.34
CA VAL A 63 -10.63 -4.37 -2.97
C VAL A 63 -11.19 -3.06 -2.44
N ALA A 64 -11.84 -3.10 -1.28
CA ALA A 64 -12.30 -1.89 -0.63
C ALA A 64 -11.14 -1.26 0.15
N ASP A 65 -11.07 0.06 0.12
CA ASP A 65 -10.05 0.81 0.83
C ASP A 65 -10.69 1.63 1.95
N GLY A 66 -10.03 1.66 3.09
CA GLY A 66 -10.37 2.46 4.25
C GLY A 66 -9.25 3.42 4.61
N GLY A 67 -9.28 3.90 5.83
CA GLY A 67 -8.29 4.81 6.40
C GLY A 67 -7.61 4.23 7.64
N PRO A 68 -7.20 5.09 8.57
CA PRO A 68 -6.67 4.67 9.86
C PRO A 68 -7.67 3.81 10.64
N ILE A 69 -7.14 2.84 11.38
CA ILE A 69 -7.93 1.91 12.18
C ILE A 69 -8.65 2.66 13.30
N GLU A 70 -9.95 2.80 13.15
CA GLU A 70 -10.88 3.34 14.13
C GLU A 70 -12.16 2.49 14.16
N GLU A 71 -12.61 2.06 15.33
CA GLU A 71 -13.75 1.16 15.46
C GLU A 71 -15.00 1.68 14.74
N ALA A 72 -15.36 2.95 14.94
CA ALA A 72 -16.53 3.55 14.34
C ALA A 72 -16.46 3.60 12.80
N ALA A 73 -15.28 3.83 12.24
CA ALA A 73 -15.05 3.82 10.79
C ALA A 73 -15.13 2.40 10.23
N LEU A 74 -14.48 1.43 10.87
CA LEU A 74 -14.53 0.02 10.48
C LEU A 74 -15.96 -0.53 10.47
N ARG A 75 -16.81 -0.15 11.43
CA ARG A 75 -18.23 -0.54 11.47
C ARG A 75 -19.03 -0.02 10.27
N ARG A 76 -18.59 1.07 9.62
CA ARG A 76 -19.20 1.58 8.38
C ARG A 76 -18.61 0.91 7.14
N TRP A 77 -17.28 0.76 7.10
CA TRP A 77 -16.57 0.26 5.92
C TRP A 77 -16.79 -1.23 5.65
N ILE A 78 -16.94 -2.06 6.70
CA ILE A 78 -17.15 -3.51 6.54
C ILE A 78 -18.43 -3.81 5.74
N PRO A 79 -19.64 -3.26 6.07
CA PRO A 79 -20.83 -3.45 5.25
C PRO A 79 -20.70 -2.89 3.82
N GLN A 80 -19.99 -1.76 3.64
CA GLN A 80 -19.72 -1.19 2.32
C GLN A 80 -18.83 -2.13 1.48
N ALA A 81 -17.76 -2.69 2.06
CA ALA A 81 -16.93 -3.69 1.39
C ALA A 81 -17.74 -4.93 0.95
N ALA A 82 -18.60 -5.44 1.83
CA ALA A 82 -19.49 -6.55 1.51
C ALA A 82 -20.46 -6.21 0.36
N ALA A 83 -21.06 -5.02 0.37
CA ALA A 83 -21.96 -4.55 -0.69
C ALA A 83 -21.22 -4.38 -2.03
N LEU A 84 -19.95 -3.93 -2.01
CA LEU A 84 -19.06 -3.89 -3.18
C LEU A 84 -18.71 -5.30 -3.70
N GLY A 85 -18.96 -6.35 -2.91
CA GLY A 85 -18.43 -7.69 -3.21
C GLY A 85 -16.91 -7.76 -3.09
N ALA A 86 -16.31 -6.88 -2.28
CA ALA A 86 -14.90 -6.86 -1.99
C ALA A 86 -14.59 -7.80 -0.82
N PRO A 87 -13.86 -8.91 -1.04
CA PRO A 87 -13.51 -9.84 0.04
C PRO A 87 -12.44 -9.29 0.98
N VAL A 88 -11.80 -8.19 0.60
CA VAL A 88 -10.75 -7.52 1.36
C VAL A 88 -11.10 -6.06 1.55
N LEU A 89 -10.96 -5.60 2.80
CA LEU A 89 -10.96 -4.20 3.21
C LEU A 89 -9.54 -3.83 3.68
N ARG A 90 -8.83 -3.02 2.91
CA ARG A 90 -7.52 -2.49 3.30
C ARG A 90 -7.68 -1.36 4.30
N VAL A 91 -6.85 -1.34 5.34
CA VAL A 91 -6.76 -0.28 6.35
C VAL A 91 -5.31 0.01 6.72
N ILE A 92 -5.04 1.17 7.30
CA ILE A 92 -3.70 1.58 7.76
C ILE A 92 -3.66 1.75 9.28
N VAL A 93 -2.49 1.54 9.88
CA VAL A 93 -2.31 1.78 11.31
C VAL A 93 -2.30 3.28 11.61
N SER A 94 -1.53 4.06 10.84
CA SER A 94 -1.43 5.50 11.01
C SER A 94 -1.20 6.23 9.68
N ARG A 95 -1.07 7.56 9.74
CA ARG A 95 -0.71 8.42 8.59
C ARG A 95 0.77 8.82 8.61
N ILE A 96 1.58 8.22 9.48
CA ILE A 96 3.03 8.48 9.53
C ILE A 96 3.67 8.06 8.21
N LEU A 97 4.59 8.86 7.72
CA LEU A 97 5.33 8.64 6.49
C LEU A 97 6.83 8.58 6.78
N GLY A 98 7.59 7.84 5.95
CA GLY A 98 9.04 7.70 6.08
C GLY A 98 9.51 7.08 7.40
N GLY A 99 8.64 6.34 8.09
CA GLY A 99 8.96 5.72 9.38
C GLY A 99 9.13 6.70 10.53
N ASN A 100 8.79 7.98 10.36
CA ASN A 100 9.06 9.02 11.36
C ASN A 100 8.07 8.97 12.53
N ARG A 101 8.25 7.99 13.43
CA ARG A 101 7.38 7.78 14.62
C ARG A 101 7.47 8.88 15.65
N ARG A 102 8.48 9.78 15.57
CA ARG A 102 8.57 11.01 16.41
C ARG A 102 7.33 11.89 16.33
N GLU A 103 6.57 11.77 15.21
CA GLU A 103 5.31 12.48 15.01
C GLU A 103 4.13 11.87 15.79
N MET A 104 4.29 10.68 16.39
CA MET A 104 3.21 9.99 17.10
C MET A 104 3.06 10.48 18.54
N HIS A 105 2.08 11.34 18.77
CA HIS A 105 1.74 11.75 20.11
C HIS A 105 1.15 10.60 20.94
N GLY A 106 1.66 10.38 22.16
CA GLY A 106 1.21 9.34 23.08
C GLY A 106 1.88 7.98 22.91
N GLY A 107 2.91 7.89 22.04
CA GLY A 107 3.75 6.72 21.87
C GLY A 107 3.18 5.66 20.92
N TRP A 108 4.06 5.08 20.12
CA TRP A 108 3.71 4.12 19.08
C TRP A 108 3.09 2.83 19.65
N ARG A 109 3.64 2.29 20.73
CA ARG A 109 3.12 1.07 21.35
C ARG A 109 1.67 1.20 21.80
N ALA A 110 1.34 2.29 22.48
CA ALA A 110 -0.04 2.55 22.90
C ALA A 110 -0.99 2.73 21.71
N HIS A 111 -0.49 3.28 20.58
CA HIS A 111 -1.27 3.38 19.35
C HIS A 111 -1.56 2.01 18.75
N LEU A 112 -0.58 1.12 18.69
CA LEU A 112 -0.77 -0.26 18.23
C LEU A 112 -1.77 -1.04 19.10
N GLU A 113 -1.74 -0.84 20.41
CA GLU A 113 -2.68 -1.47 21.34
C GLU A 113 -4.11 -0.99 21.10
N ARG A 114 -4.32 0.31 20.86
CA ARG A 114 -5.63 0.84 20.46
C ARG A 114 -6.11 0.27 19.13
N ALA A 115 -5.22 0.15 18.14
CA ALA A 115 -5.54 -0.47 16.85
C ALA A 115 -5.96 -1.95 17.02
N ARG A 116 -5.22 -2.72 17.83
CA ARG A 116 -5.60 -4.10 18.21
C ARG A 116 -7.00 -4.17 18.81
N ASP A 117 -7.28 -3.29 19.77
CA ASP A 117 -8.58 -3.31 20.48
C ASP A 117 -9.74 -2.98 19.54
N ALA A 118 -9.56 -1.97 18.66
CA ALA A 118 -10.54 -1.61 17.64
C ALA A 118 -10.79 -2.76 16.64
N LEU A 119 -9.73 -3.41 16.15
CA LEU A 119 -9.85 -4.57 15.26
C LEU A 119 -10.54 -5.75 15.95
N THR A 120 -10.22 -6.00 17.22
CA THR A 120 -10.83 -7.07 18.00
C THR A 120 -12.34 -6.82 18.18
N ALA A 121 -12.73 -5.58 18.45
CA ALA A 121 -14.14 -5.19 18.62
C ALA A 121 -14.98 -5.37 17.35
N VAL A 122 -14.39 -5.23 16.17
CA VAL A 122 -15.11 -5.36 14.88
C VAL A 122 -14.94 -6.71 14.20
N ARG A 123 -14.07 -7.58 14.70
CA ARG A 123 -13.84 -8.92 14.13
C ARG A 123 -15.13 -9.72 13.91
N PRO A 124 -16.08 -9.80 14.87
CA PRO A 124 -17.32 -10.54 14.63
C PRO A 124 -18.16 -9.96 13.49
N LEU A 125 -18.11 -8.65 13.27
CA LEU A 125 -18.79 -8.00 12.15
C LEU A 125 -18.12 -8.37 10.81
N ALA A 126 -16.79 -8.37 10.75
CA ALA A 126 -16.04 -8.79 9.56
C ALA A 126 -16.33 -10.26 9.22
N GLU A 127 -16.37 -11.14 10.22
CA GLU A 127 -16.74 -12.56 10.07
C GLU A 127 -18.18 -12.72 9.53
N ALA A 128 -19.15 -11.96 10.06
CA ALA A 128 -20.55 -12.01 9.63
C ALA A 128 -20.76 -11.53 8.18
N HIS A 129 -19.91 -10.63 7.69
CA HIS A 129 -19.95 -10.10 6.33
C HIS A 129 -19.00 -10.81 5.34
N ASP A 130 -18.25 -11.82 5.79
CA ASP A 130 -17.20 -12.52 5.01
C ASP A 130 -16.17 -11.56 4.38
N VAL A 131 -15.79 -10.51 5.13
CA VAL A 131 -14.82 -9.49 4.73
C VAL A 131 -13.55 -9.66 5.54
N THR A 132 -12.39 -9.76 4.89
CA THR A 132 -11.10 -9.76 5.57
C THR A 132 -10.56 -8.34 5.70
N ILE A 133 -10.33 -7.89 6.93
CA ILE A 133 -9.64 -6.63 7.21
C ILE A 133 -8.13 -6.88 7.02
N ALA A 134 -7.53 -6.22 6.05
CA ALA A 134 -6.11 -6.35 5.71
C ALA A 134 -5.35 -5.08 6.11
N VAL A 135 -4.53 -5.19 7.16
CA VAL A 135 -3.74 -4.07 7.67
C VAL A 135 -2.50 -3.88 6.80
N GLU A 136 -2.31 -2.66 6.31
CA GLU A 136 -1.17 -2.33 5.44
C GLU A 136 0.06 -1.89 6.24
N ASN A 137 1.24 -2.25 5.72
CA ASN A 137 2.51 -1.65 6.12
C ASN A 137 2.70 -0.28 5.44
N HIS A 138 1.92 0.72 5.87
CA HIS A 138 1.87 2.06 5.28
C HIS A 138 3.02 2.97 5.74
N GLN A 139 4.28 2.54 5.61
CA GLN A 139 5.50 3.32 5.96
C GLN A 139 5.71 3.57 7.47
N ASP A 140 4.95 2.95 8.34
CA ASP A 140 4.91 3.24 9.78
C ASP A 140 5.18 2.02 10.66
N ILE A 141 4.82 0.83 10.18
CA ILE A 141 4.84 -0.41 10.97
C ILE A 141 5.84 -1.42 10.41
N ALA A 142 6.63 -1.99 11.28
CA ALA A 142 7.59 -3.03 10.97
C ALA A 142 6.92 -4.40 10.83
N SER A 143 7.58 -5.33 10.15
CA SER A 143 7.02 -6.65 9.85
C SER A 143 6.65 -7.46 11.08
N ASP A 144 7.47 -7.43 12.13
CA ASP A 144 7.24 -8.11 13.41
C ASP A 144 6.07 -7.50 14.20
N GLU A 145 5.94 -6.18 14.19
CA GLU A 145 4.83 -5.48 14.83
C GLU A 145 3.49 -5.74 14.09
N LEU A 146 3.53 -5.76 12.75
CA LEU A 146 2.36 -6.04 11.93
C LEU A 146 1.89 -7.48 12.13
N LEU A 147 2.80 -8.44 12.19
CA LEU A 147 2.49 -9.82 12.55
C LEU A 147 1.90 -9.91 13.96
N TRP A 148 2.55 -9.27 14.96
CA TRP A 148 2.02 -9.22 16.31
C TRP A 148 0.59 -8.66 16.36
N LEU A 149 0.32 -7.56 15.66
CA LEU A 149 -1.01 -6.94 15.62
C LEU A 149 -2.07 -7.92 15.08
N CYS A 150 -1.78 -8.54 13.94
CA CYS A 150 -2.69 -9.47 13.28
C CYS A 150 -2.90 -10.76 14.11
N GLU A 151 -1.84 -11.31 14.69
CA GLU A 151 -1.89 -12.51 15.54
C GLU A 151 -2.63 -12.25 16.85
N ALA A 152 -2.42 -11.09 17.47
CA ALA A 152 -3.10 -10.69 18.71
C ALA A 152 -4.62 -10.51 18.53
N VAL A 153 -5.06 -10.01 17.37
CA VAL A 153 -6.49 -9.95 17.01
C VAL A 153 -7.01 -11.34 16.67
N GLY A 154 -6.26 -12.11 15.89
CA GLY A 154 -6.59 -13.46 15.47
C GLY A 154 -7.81 -13.57 14.54
N GLY A 155 -8.16 -14.81 14.18
CA GLY A 155 -9.27 -15.09 13.28
C GLY A 155 -8.89 -15.10 11.80
N ARG A 156 -9.76 -15.71 10.97
CA ARG A 156 -9.48 -15.90 9.52
C ARG A 156 -9.72 -14.63 8.70
N HIS A 157 -10.43 -13.65 9.26
CA HIS A 157 -10.81 -12.39 8.61
C HIS A 157 -9.91 -11.22 9.02
N ILE A 158 -8.71 -11.52 9.51
CA ILE A 158 -7.62 -10.57 9.70
C ILE A 158 -6.45 -10.98 8.81
N GLY A 159 -5.85 -10.01 8.12
CA GLY A 159 -4.74 -10.25 7.22
C GLY A 159 -3.91 -8.99 6.98
N ILE A 160 -3.05 -9.05 5.99
CA ILE A 160 -2.10 -8.00 5.68
C ILE A 160 -2.27 -7.57 4.21
N THR A 161 -2.31 -6.27 3.99
CA THR A 161 -1.98 -5.65 2.70
C THR A 161 -0.49 -5.35 2.70
N PHE A 162 0.26 -6.02 1.84
CA PHE A 162 1.69 -5.81 1.71
C PHE A 162 1.98 -4.74 0.65
N ASP A 163 2.44 -3.56 1.08
CA ASP A 163 3.00 -2.53 0.19
C ASP A 163 4.50 -2.79 0.00
N THR A 164 4.88 -3.03 -1.25
CA THR A 164 6.24 -3.46 -1.61
C THR A 164 7.29 -2.39 -1.34
N GLY A 165 6.98 -1.13 -1.58
CA GLY A 165 7.89 -0.01 -1.37
C GLY A 165 7.96 0.47 0.08
N SER A 166 6.86 0.35 0.81
CA SER A 166 6.74 0.87 2.18
C SER A 166 7.60 0.13 3.20
N ALA A 167 8.04 -1.11 2.92
CA ALA A 167 9.03 -1.82 3.74
C ALA A 167 10.33 -1.01 3.91
N LEU A 168 10.74 -0.29 2.85
CA LEU A 168 11.96 0.55 2.89
C LEU A 168 11.83 1.71 3.88
N ALA A 169 10.62 2.22 4.09
CA ALA A 169 10.39 3.34 5.00
C ALA A 169 10.65 2.99 6.48
N VAL A 170 10.67 1.70 6.80
CA VAL A 170 10.95 1.20 8.15
C VAL A 170 12.28 0.43 8.24
N GLY A 171 13.17 0.62 7.25
CA GLY A 171 14.49 0.01 7.23
C GLY A 171 14.48 -1.52 6.98
N GLU A 172 13.43 -2.05 6.32
CA GLU A 172 13.36 -3.46 5.94
C GLU A 172 13.44 -3.65 4.42
N SER A 173 14.02 -4.77 3.98
CA SER A 173 14.00 -5.10 2.55
C SER A 173 12.61 -5.54 2.11
N PRO A 174 12.11 -5.14 0.91
CA PRO A 174 10.81 -5.58 0.40
C PRO A 174 10.66 -7.10 0.39
N LEU A 175 11.67 -7.82 -0.07
CA LEU A 175 11.61 -9.28 -0.14
C LEU A 175 11.70 -9.95 1.24
N GLY A 176 12.52 -9.40 2.17
CA GLY A 176 12.61 -9.88 3.55
C GLY A 176 11.29 -9.68 4.30
N PHE A 177 10.69 -8.50 4.16
CA PHE A 177 9.36 -8.19 4.72
C PHE A 177 8.31 -9.18 4.17
N ALA A 178 8.24 -9.31 2.83
CA ALA A 178 7.29 -10.20 2.16
C ALA A 178 7.38 -11.65 2.66
N ARG A 179 8.61 -12.20 2.80
CA ARG A 179 8.83 -13.57 3.30
C ARG A 179 8.25 -13.77 4.71
N ARG A 180 8.41 -12.79 5.59
CA ARG A 180 7.89 -12.87 6.96
C ARG A 180 6.38 -12.85 7.00
N VAL A 181 5.74 -11.94 6.24
CA VAL A 181 4.28 -11.73 6.30
C VAL A 181 3.49 -12.59 5.33
N LYS A 182 4.12 -13.32 4.41
CA LYS A 182 3.48 -14.10 3.33
C LYS A 182 2.25 -14.88 3.75
N PRO A 183 2.22 -15.61 4.88
CA PRO A 183 1.06 -16.42 5.26
C PRO A 183 -0.21 -15.59 5.51
N MET A 184 -0.05 -14.35 5.93
CA MET A 184 -1.14 -13.45 6.29
C MET A 184 -1.50 -12.45 5.19
N VAL A 185 -0.75 -12.36 4.09
CA VAL A 185 -1.02 -11.43 2.99
C VAL A 185 -2.36 -11.77 2.33
N ARG A 186 -3.20 -10.76 2.10
CA ARG A 186 -4.50 -10.86 1.42
C ARG A 186 -4.62 -9.89 0.25
N ASN A 187 -3.76 -8.89 0.19
CA ASN A 187 -3.67 -7.89 -0.86
C ASN A 187 -2.22 -7.41 -0.98
N VAL A 188 -1.82 -6.92 -2.14
CA VAL A 188 -0.48 -6.35 -2.38
C VAL A 188 -0.63 -5.01 -3.08
N HIS A 189 0.03 -3.99 -2.56
CA HIS A 189 0.30 -2.75 -3.29
C HIS A 189 1.66 -2.84 -3.96
N LEU A 190 1.65 -2.76 -5.29
CA LEU A 190 2.86 -2.69 -6.10
C LEU A 190 3.29 -1.22 -6.13
N LYS A 191 4.34 -0.92 -5.39
CA LYS A 191 4.93 0.41 -5.28
C LYS A 191 6.44 0.31 -5.45
N ASP A 192 7.02 1.23 -6.18
CA ASP A 192 8.46 1.28 -6.41
C ASP A 192 9.01 2.67 -6.15
N TYR A 193 10.30 2.74 -5.82
CA TYR A 193 10.98 3.98 -5.50
C TYR A 193 12.34 4.06 -6.15
N HIS A 194 12.68 5.24 -6.69
CA HIS A 194 14.05 5.66 -6.79
C HIS A 194 14.56 6.00 -5.39
N VAL A 195 15.76 5.55 -5.05
CA VAL A 195 16.39 5.81 -3.76
C VAL A 195 17.58 6.76 -3.95
N PHE A 196 17.57 7.86 -3.21
CA PHE A 196 18.64 8.85 -3.18
C PHE A 196 19.25 8.88 -1.78
N LEU A 197 20.57 8.73 -1.67
CA LEU A 197 21.24 8.85 -0.38
C LEU A 197 21.13 10.27 0.16
N SER A 198 21.09 10.40 1.48
CA SER A 198 21.09 11.68 2.19
C SER A 198 22.02 11.62 3.41
N PRO A 199 22.39 12.76 4.01
CA PRO A 199 23.23 12.77 5.22
C PRO A 199 22.61 12.01 6.39
N THR A 200 21.29 11.96 6.49
CA THR A 200 20.53 11.33 7.57
C THR A 200 20.01 9.93 7.24
N GLY A 201 20.25 9.45 5.99
CA GLY A 201 19.75 8.14 5.54
C GLY A 201 19.51 8.10 4.05
N TYR A 202 18.25 8.03 3.62
CA TYR A 202 17.87 8.08 2.20
C TYR A 202 16.48 8.68 1.97
N ARG A 203 16.25 9.06 0.71
CA ARG A 203 14.96 9.54 0.22
C ARG A 203 14.37 8.54 -0.75
N LEU A 204 13.08 8.28 -0.60
CA LEU A 204 12.27 7.44 -1.47
C LEU A 204 11.41 8.33 -2.36
N SER A 205 11.76 8.46 -3.63
CA SER A 205 10.98 9.17 -4.62
C SER A 205 10.20 8.17 -5.46
N THR A 206 8.86 8.31 -5.54
CA THR A 206 8.02 7.36 -6.29
C THR A 206 8.41 7.33 -7.76
N CYS A 207 8.27 6.16 -8.39
CA CYS A 207 8.54 5.96 -9.82
C CYS A 207 7.64 4.85 -10.37
N ALA A 208 7.64 4.70 -11.70
CA ALA A 208 6.96 3.58 -12.34
C ALA A 208 7.46 2.24 -11.81
N ILE A 209 6.56 1.26 -11.75
CA ILE A 209 6.88 -0.10 -11.31
C ILE A 209 7.96 -0.70 -12.22
N GLY A 210 9.07 -1.14 -11.62
CA GLY A 210 10.22 -1.72 -12.32
C GLY A 210 11.36 -0.74 -12.62
N ASP A 211 11.17 0.56 -12.40
CA ASP A 211 12.22 1.57 -12.59
C ASP A 211 13.03 1.85 -11.33
N GLY A 212 12.52 1.41 -10.19
CA GLY A 212 13.12 1.63 -8.88
C GLY A 212 13.98 0.47 -8.39
N VAL A 213 13.95 0.27 -7.07
CA VAL A 213 14.83 -0.69 -6.38
C VAL A 213 14.15 -2.01 -6.04
N VAL A 214 12.82 -2.11 -6.17
CA VAL A 214 12.08 -3.32 -5.79
C VAL A 214 12.32 -4.45 -6.81
N ASP A 215 12.66 -5.63 -6.31
CA ASP A 215 12.83 -6.85 -7.14
C ASP A 215 11.48 -7.55 -7.33
N PHE A 216 10.66 -7.06 -8.28
CA PHE A 216 9.35 -7.63 -8.59
C PHE A 216 9.41 -9.07 -9.10
N PRO A 217 10.35 -9.49 -9.95
CA PRO A 217 10.49 -10.90 -10.32
C PRO A 217 10.65 -11.84 -9.13
N ALA A 218 11.48 -11.47 -8.15
CA ALA A 218 11.64 -12.25 -6.92
C ALA A 218 10.36 -12.27 -6.07
N LEU A 219 9.64 -11.13 -5.96
CA LEU A 219 8.35 -11.05 -5.26
C LEU A 219 7.27 -11.90 -5.97
N PHE A 220 7.18 -11.85 -7.30
CA PHE A 220 6.23 -12.66 -8.04
C PHE A 220 6.52 -14.15 -7.91
N THR A 221 7.80 -14.55 -7.90
CA THR A 221 8.21 -15.93 -7.60
C THR A 221 7.78 -16.34 -6.19
N LEU A 222 7.95 -15.46 -5.20
CA LEU A 222 7.53 -15.73 -3.81
C LEU A 222 6.03 -16.00 -3.69
N PHE A 223 5.19 -15.30 -4.46
CA PHE A 223 3.73 -15.42 -4.45
C PHE A 223 3.15 -16.27 -5.57
N ALA A 224 3.98 -17.03 -6.32
CA ALA A 224 3.54 -17.83 -7.47
C ALA A 224 2.49 -18.90 -7.11
N ASP A 225 2.50 -19.38 -5.86
CA ASP A 225 1.52 -20.32 -5.30
C ASP A 225 0.13 -19.68 -5.00
N ARG A 226 -0.03 -18.38 -5.28
CA ARG A 226 -1.26 -17.61 -4.99
C ARG A 226 -1.76 -16.86 -6.23
N PRO A 227 -2.29 -17.57 -7.25
CA PRO A 227 -2.65 -16.97 -8.53
C PRO A 227 -3.78 -15.92 -8.45
N ASP A 228 -4.64 -16.00 -7.44
CA ASP A 228 -5.78 -15.08 -7.26
C ASP A 228 -5.49 -13.90 -6.32
N LEU A 229 -4.26 -13.80 -5.79
CA LEU A 229 -3.89 -12.71 -4.90
C LEU A 229 -4.01 -11.36 -5.63
N PRO A 230 -4.81 -10.40 -5.11
CA PRO A 230 -4.87 -9.06 -5.67
C PRO A 230 -3.50 -8.37 -5.55
N MET A 231 -3.05 -7.75 -6.63
CA MET A 231 -1.81 -6.97 -6.66
C MET A 231 -2.07 -5.70 -7.47
N SER A 232 -2.21 -4.57 -6.78
CA SER A 232 -2.65 -3.32 -7.38
C SER A 232 -1.49 -2.32 -7.50
N ILE A 233 -1.36 -1.68 -8.67
CA ILE A 233 -0.42 -0.58 -8.90
C ILE A 233 -0.81 0.60 -8.01
N GLU A 234 0.14 1.15 -7.25
CA GLU A 234 -0.02 2.35 -6.42
C GLU A 234 1.15 3.32 -6.60
N LEU A 235 0.89 4.48 -7.25
CA LEU A 235 1.91 5.46 -7.65
C LEU A 235 1.80 6.83 -6.96
N GLY A 236 0.73 7.11 -6.26
CA GLY A 236 0.28 8.47 -5.91
C GLY A 236 1.04 9.21 -4.80
N ALA A 237 2.32 8.96 -4.57
CA ALA A 237 3.11 9.75 -3.64
C ALA A 237 3.55 11.09 -4.27
N ARG A 238 3.07 12.22 -3.72
CA ARG A 238 3.38 13.57 -4.23
C ARG A 238 4.73 14.13 -3.78
N GLN A 239 5.33 13.55 -2.75
CA GLN A 239 6.57 14.02 -2.15
C GLN A 239 7.48 12.85 -1.83
N ALA A 240 8.78 13.06 -1.92
CA ALA A 240 9.76 12.09 -1.44
C ALA A 240 9.57 11.79 0.05
N ARG A 241 9.84 10.55 0.45
CA ARG A 241 9.85 10.12 1.84
C ARG A 241 11.28 10.17 2.35
N HIS A 242 11.51 10.95 3.40
CA HIS A 242 12.82 11.05 4.03
C HIS A 242 12.90 10.01 5.15
N VAL A 243 13.75 9.01 4.97
CA VAL A 243 13.99 7.94 5.96
C VAL A 243 15.31 8.25 6.65
N GLU A 244 15.23 8.68 7.89
CA GLU A 244 16.35 9.24 8.65
C GLU A 244 17.01 8.19 9.55
N LEU A 245 17.23 7.00 9.01
CA LEU A 245 17.71 5.83 9.77
C LEU A 245 19.14 5.98 10.38
N LEU A 246 19.87 7.04 10.02
CA LEU A 246 21.17 7.36 10.63
C LEU A 246 21.04 8.31 11.83
N GLU A 247 19.84 8.77 12.16
CA GLU A 247 19.58 9.59 13.34
C GLU A 247 19.11 8.69 14.50
N ASP A 248 19.74 8.82 15.66
CA ASP A 248 19.47 7.96 16.82
C ASP A 248 18.03 8.06 17.31
N ASP A 249 17.46 9.27 17.29
CA ASP A 249 16.09 9.53 17.76
C ASP A 249 15.00 9.01 16.80
N TRP A 250 15.34 8.77 15.52
CA TRP A 250 14.42 8.12 14.57
C TRP A 250 14.02 6.71 15.03
N TRP A 251 14.92 6.01 15.75
CA TRP A 251 14.71 4.65 16.25
C TRP A 251 13.96 4.57 17.59
N ALA A 252 13.68 5.70 18.24
CA ALA A 252 13.23 5.73 19.64
C ALA A 252 11.99 4.87 19.92
N ASP A 253 11.03 4.81 19.01
CA ASP A 253 9.80 4.03 19.14
C ASP A 253 9.82 2.70 18.33
N TYR A 254 10.98 2.31 17.79
CA TYR A 254 11.14 1.03 17.11
C TYR A 254 11.57 -0.07 18.09
N PRO A 255 11.11 -1.32 17.88
CA PRO A 255 11.69 -2.45 18.60
C PRO A 255 13.18 -2.62 18.22
N PRO A 256 13.99 -3.28 19.05
CA PRO A 256 15.38 -3.55 18.74
C PRO A 256 15.52 -4.24 17.38
N ARG A 257 16.36 -3.68 16.50
CA ARG A 257 16.60 -4.20 15.16
C ARG A 257 17.82 -5.11 15.12
N ARG A 258 17.73 -6.15 14.33
CA ARG A 258 18.88 -7.02 14.05
C ARG A 258 19.72 -6.41 12.94
N ILE A 259 21.02 -6.34 13.14
CA ILE A 259 21.96 -5.84 12.11
C ILE A 259 21.79 -6.56 10.76
N PRO A 260 21.62 -7.90 10.69
CA PRO A 260 21.41 -8.58 9.40
C PRO A 260 20.19 -8.10 8.62
N ASP A 261 19.10 -7.73 9.29
CA ASP A 261 17.87 -7.26 8.63
C ASP A 261 18.09 -5.88 7.99
N LEU A 262 18.78 -4.97 8.70
CA LEU A 262 19.15 -3.66 8.14
C LEU A 262 20.13 -3.82 6.98
N LEU A 263 21.12 -4.72 7.09
CA LEU A 263 22.05 -5.00 6.00
C LEU A 263 21.34 -5.60 4.77
N GLU A 264 20.30 -6.41 4.97
CA GLU A 264 19.47 -6.92 3.86
C GLU A 264 18.77 -5.76 3.13
N ALA A 265 18.18 -4.80 3.86
CA ALA A 265 17.58 -3.61 3.28
C ALA A 265 18.62 -2.77 2.49
N LEU A 266 19.76 -2.49 3.08
CA LEU A 266 20.84 -1.74 2.41
C LEU A 266 21.34 -2.45 1.14
N ARG A 267 21.53 -3.78 1.18
CA ARG A 267 21.92 -4.55 -0.02
C ARG A 267 20.86 -4.51 -1.12
N ALA A 268 19.59 -4.41 -0.78
CA ALA A 268 18.51 -4.28 -1.77
C ALA A 268 18.55 -2.93 -2.49
N ILE A 269 18.91 -1.85 -1.81
CA ILE A 269 18.88 -0.49 -2.37
C ILE A 269 20.20 -0.03 -2.97
N MET A 270 21.34 -0.31 -2.32
CA MET A 270 22.66 0.24 -2.67
C MET A 270 23.07 0.06 -4.16
N PRO A 271 22.80 -1.09 -4.81
CA PRO A 271 23.18 -1.26 -6.22
C PRO A 271 22.46 -0.36 -7.19
N ARG A 272 21.31 0.22 -6.77
CA ARG A 272 20.42 1.04 -7.61
C ARG A 272 20.17 2.44 -7.04
N THR A 273 20.91 2.83 -5.99
CA THR A 273 20.79 4.19 -5.47
C THR A 273 21.21 5.20 -6.51
N ARG A 274 20.49 6.31 -6.56
CA ARG A 274 20.85 7.48 -7.31
C ARG A 274 21.81 8.35 -6.51
N ARG A 275 22.53 9.23 -7.21
CA ARG A 275 23.50 10.11 -6.57
C ARG A 275 22.78 11.13 -5.67
N ALA A 276 23.44 11.52 -4.59
CA ALA A 276 22.88 12.48 -3.63
C ALA A 276 22.72 13.90 -4.19
N ASP A 277 23.47 14.22 -5.25
CA ASP A 277 23.42 15.52 -5.96
C ASP A 277 22.41 15.56 -7.12
N GLU A 278 21.77 14.44 -7.47
CA GLU A 278 20.68 14.41 -8.44
C GLU A 278 19.39 14.96 -7.81
N ASP A 279 18.59 15.65 -8.61
CA ASP A 279 17.29 16.14 -8.16
C ASP A 279 16.29 14.99 -8.02
N TYR A 280 15.91 14.69 -6.77
CA TYR A 280 14.96 13.62 -6.42
C TYR A 280 13.49 14.04 -6.56
N ARG A 281 13.24 15.34 -6.80
CA ARG A 281 11.89 15.90 -6.77
C ARG A 281 11.11 15.50 -8.02
N ILE A 282 9.90 15.01 -7.82
CA ILE A 282 8.93 14.78 -8.88
C ILE A 282 8.28 16.12 -9.32
N PRO A 283 7.53 16.16 -10.45
CA PRO A 283 6.93 17.40 -10.95
C PRO A 283 6.14 18.19 -9.91
N HIS A 284 5.40 17.52 -9.01
CA HIS A 284 4.67 18.19 -7.94
C HIS A 284 5.59 18.95 -6.97
N GLU A 285 6.71 18.37 -6.57
CA GLU A 285 7.69 19.00 -5.67
C GLU A 285 8.48 20.15 -6.37
N ARG A 286 8.39 20.24 -7.69
CA ARG A 286 8.98 21.32 -8.50
C ARG A 286 7.94 22.38 -8.86
N ASP A 287 6.77 22.37 -8.26
CA ASP A 287 5.65 23.27 -8.56
C ASP A 287 5.30 23.30 -10.07
N ALA A 288 5.44 22.16 -10.76
CA ALA A 288 5.11 22.07 -12.18
C ALA A 288 3.59 22.29 -12.40
N ALA A 289 3.23 22.80 -13.57
CA ALA A 289 1.83 23.03 -13.94
C ALA A 289 1.02 21.71 -13.90
N ALA A 290 -0.29 21.81 -13.65
CA ALA A 290 -1.18 20.64 -13.42
C ALA A 290 -1.23 19.69 -14.64
N ASP A 291 -1.09 20.21 -15.86
CA ASP A 291 -1.03 19.40 -17.08
C ASP A 291 0.25 18.57 -17.17
N ILE A 292 1.39 19.11 -16.71
CA ILE A 292 2.65 18.38 -16.60
C ILE A 292 2.57 17.30 -15.54
N GLN A 293 1.98 17.61 -14.38
CA GLN A 293 1.78 16.62 -13.30
C GLN A 293 0.86 15.49 -13.78
N ARG A 294 -0.23 15.82 -14.46
CA ARG A 294 -1.16 14.85 -15.05
C ARG A 294 -0.48 13.95 -16.09
N ALA A 295 0.30 14.53 -16.99
CA ALA A 295 1.04 13.77 -18.01
C ALA A 295 2.03 12.81 -17.36
N TYR A 296 2.74 13.26 -16.32
CA TYR A 296 3.64 12.42 -15.53
C TYR A 296 2.93 11.23 -14.89
N GLU A 297 1.78 11.44 -14.23
CA GLU A 297 1.01 10.36 -13.60
C GLU A 297 0.55 9.31 -14.61
N ILE A 298 0.11 9.75 -15.79
CA ILE A 298 -0.32 8.84 -16.88
C ILE A 298 0.87 8.05 -17.42
N GLU A 299 2.01 8.71 -17.68
CA GLU A 299 3.23 8.04 -18.17
C GLU A 299 3.75 7.00 -17.19
N GLU A 300 3.82 7.33 -15.89
CA GLU A 300 4.21 6.39 -14.83
C GLU A 300 3.28 5.16 -14.79
N PHE A 301 1.99 5.37 -14.94
CA PHE A 301 1.02 4.28 -15.00
C PHE A 301 1.21 3.40 -16.24
N GLU A 302 1.33 3.98 -17.42
CA GLU A 302 1.51 3.24 -18.68
C GLU A 302 2.80 2.41 -18.67
N ARG A 303 3.91 2.99 -18.18
CA ARG A 303 5.19 2.29 -18.00
C ARG A 303 5.07 1.13 -17.02
N SER A 304 4.36 1.34 -15.90
CA SER A 304 4.10 0.30 -14.90
C SER A 304 3.31 -0.87 -15.49
N VAL A 305 2.24 -0.58 -16.24
CA VAL A 305 1.44 -1.61 -16.91
C VAL A 305 2.27 -2.39 -17.93
N ALA A 306 3.07 -1.68 -18.74
CA ALA A 306 3.94 -2.30 -19.75
C ALA A 306 4.99 -3.22 -19.11
N TYR A 307 5.62 -2.76 -18.02
CA TYR A 307 6.57 -3.58 -17.26
C TYR A 307 5.90 -4.84 -16.69
N LEU A 308 4.79 -4.68 -15.99
CA LEU A 308 4.08 -5.79 -15.36
C LEU A 308 3.62 -6.84 -16.38
N LYS A 309 3.07 -6.43 -17.52
CA LYS A 309 2.71 -7.36 -18.61
C LYS A 309 3.90 -8.19 -19.07
N ARG A 310 5.11 -7.61 -19.14
CA ARG A 310 6.31 -8.32 -19.58
C ARG A 310 6.83 -9.34 -18.58
N VAL A 311 6.70 -9.05 -17.27
CA VAL A 311 7.29 -9.89 -16.22
C VAL A 311 6.31 -10.91 -15.60
N THR A 312 5.02 -10.83 -15.94
CA THR A 312 3.99 -11.75 -15.45
C THR A 312 3.46 -12.70 -16.52
N THR A 313 3.89 -12.56 -17.78
CA THR A 313 3.69 -13.54 -18.87
C THR A 313 4.80 -14.56 -18.86
#